data_ad3d1622a9d7f9a68bbfeb7bb0dd59bc
#
_entry.id   ad3d1622a9d7f9a68bbfeb7bb0dd59bc
#
_cell.length_a   1.000
_cell.length_b   1.000
_cell.length_c   1.000
_cell.angle_alpha   90.00
_cell.angle_beta   90.00
_cell.angle_gamma   90.00
#
_symmetry.space_group_name_H-M   'P 1'
#
loop_
_entity.id
_entity.type
_entity.pdbx_description
1 polymer ?
#
loop_
_entity_poly.entity_id
_entity_poly.type
_entity_poly.pdbx_seq_one_letter_code
_entity_poly.pdbx_strand_id
1 'polypeptide(L)'
;CALPIYSLKQSSSENFGGIGAVIAHEISHAFDNNGSLFDEYGNLNNWWTEEDQKHFQALADQMIAEFDGLEIAGGKVNGKLTVSENIADAGGLSCALEAAKKDNNVDLEGFFINWATIWRMKARKEYTQLLLSIDVHAPNKLRANVQVKNLADFYQTFDIQPNDAMYLAPEKRVSIW
;
A
#
# COMPACT_ATOMS: atom_id res chain seq x y z
N CYS A 1 -3.79 -21.14 -3.85
CA CYS A 1 -3.84 -21.17 -2.38
C CYS A 1 -3.60 -19.75 -1.89
N ALA A 2 -4.60 -19.14 -1.28
CA ALA A 2 -4.38 -17.91 -0.53
C ALA A 2 -3.46 -18.26 0.64
N LEU A 3 -2.38 -17.51 0.83
CA LEU A 3 -1.60 -17.58 2.05
C LEU A 3 -2.53 -17.16 3.19
N PRO A 4 -2.46 -17.81 4.38
CA PRO A 4 -3.24 -17.36 5.51
C PRO A 4 -2.77 -15.96 5.89
N ILE A 5 -3.62 -14.96 5.62
CA ILE A 5 -3.37 -13.56 6.01
C ILE A 5 -3.62 -13.34 7.51
N TYR A 6 -4.19 -14.34 8.19
CA TYR A 6 -4.42 -14.40 9.63
C TYR A 6 -4.07 -15.78 10.17
N SER A 7 -3.44 -15.83 11.35
CA SER A 7 -3.22 -17.07 12.07
C SER A 7 -3.18 -16.84 13.59
N LEU A 8 -3.81 -17.73 14.35
CA LEU A 8 -3.70 -17.76 15.81
C LEU A 8 -2.26 -18.08 16.29
N LYS A 9 -1.39 -18.57 15.39
CA LYS A 9 0.02 -18.87 15.70
C LYS A 9 0.94 -17.69 15.46
N GLN A 10 0.45 -16.64 14.75
CA GLN A 10 1.16 -15.41 14.54
C GLN A 10 1.00 -14.47 15.74
N SER A 11 2.00 -13.62 15.97
CA SER A 11 1.92 -12.54 16.94
C SER A 11 0.84 -11.51 16.55
N SER A 12 0.47 -10.64 17.49
CA SER A 12 -0.41 -9.51 17.24
C SER A 12 0.16 -8.64 16.11
N SER A 13 1.45 -8.30 16.16
CA SER A 13 2.11 -7.47 15.15
C SER A 13 2.11 -8.10 13.77
N GLU A 14 2.41 -9.41 13.65
CA GLU A 14 2.31 -10.13 12.38
C GLU A 14 0.88 -10.10 11.83
N ASN A 15 -0.14 -10.32 12.66
CA ASN A 15 -1.54 -10.24 12.24
C ASN A 15 -1.94 -8.82 11.83
N PHE A 16 -1.43 -7.77 12.48
CA PHE A 16 -1.63 -6.39 12.02
C PHE A 16 -0.98 -6.14 10.67
N GLY A 17 0.23 -6.64 10.42
CA GLY A 17 0.90 -6.54 9.11
C GLY A 17 0.29 -7.44 8.02
N GLY A 18 -0.58 -8.38 8.39
CA GLY A 18 -1.33 -9.24 7.48
C GLY A 18 -2.78 -8.79 7.33
N ILE A 19 -3.69 -9.48 8.05
CA ILE A 19 -5.14 -9.21 7.96
C ILE A 19 -5.49 -7.80 8.40
N GLY A 20 -4.78 -7.20 9.37
CA GLY A 20 -5.02 -5.84 9.81
C GLY A 20 -4.83 -4.84 8.68
N ALA A 21 -3.73 -4.94 7.93
CA ALA A 21 -3.48 -4.10 6.78
C ALA A 21 -4.52 -4.30 5.66
N VAL A 22 -4.97 -5.54 5.43
CA VAL A 22 -6.02 -5.83 4.42
C VAL A 22 -7.37 -5.25 4.85
N ILE A 23 -7.77 -5.39 6.10
CA ILE A 23 -9.03 -4.79 6.60
C ILE A 23 -8.98 -3.25 6.45
N ALA A 24 -7.87 -2.63 6.82
CA ALA A 24 -7.71 -1.19 6.71
C ALA A 24 -7.62 -0.73 5.24
N HIS A 25 -7.05 -1.54 4.34
CA HIS A 25 -7.09 -1.33 2.88
C HIS A 25 -8.53 -1.27 2.37
N GLU A 26 -9.37 -2.25 2.70
CA GLU A 26 -10.78 -2.25 2.28
C GLU A 26 -11.55 -1.03 2.82
N ILE A 27 -11.28 -0.60 4.04
CA ILE A 27 -11.86 0.62 4.60
C ILE A 27 -11.36 1.86 3.86
N SER A 28 -10.07 1.89 3.49
CA SER A 28 -9.44 3.03 2.80
C SER A 28 -10.01 3.26 1.40
N HIS A 29 -10.61 2.24 0.77
CA HIS A 29 -11.31 2.41 -0.51
C HIS A 29 -12.46 3.43 -0.47
N ALA A 30 -13.04 3.69 0.69
CA ALA A 30 -14.03 4.78 0.83
C ALA A 30 -13.44 6.17 0.54
N PHE A 31 -12.11 6.32 0.63
CA PHE A 31 -11.37 7.57 0.54
C PHE A 31 -10.32 7.58 -0.58
N ASP A 32 -10.27 6.57 -1.44
CA ASP A 32 -9.42 6.58 -2.62
C ASP A 32 -10.00 7.49 -3.72
N ASN A 33 -9.34 7.59 -4.88
CA ASN A 33 -9.78 8.45 -5.98
C ASN A 33 -11.12 8.04 -6.62
N ASN A 34 -11.63 6.85 -6.32
CA ASN A 34 -12.95 6.37 -6.76
C ASN A 34 -13.98 6.53 -5.63
N GLY A 35 -13.69 6.00 -4.43
CA GLY A 35 -14.59 6.06 -3.28
C GLY A 35 -14.87 7.48 -2.81
N SER A 36 -13.88 8.37 -2.91
CA SER A 36 -14.02 9.79 -2.58
C SER A 36 -15.08 10.55 -3.41
N LEU A 37 -15.57 9.97 -4.50
CA LEU A 37 -16.67 10.53 -5.29
C LEU A 37 -18.06 10.29 -4.66
N PHE A 38 -18.14 9.45 -3.64
CA PHE A 38 -19.39 9.06 -2.99
C PHE A 38 -19.47 9.62 -1.57
N ASP A 39 -20.68 10.04 -1.18
CA ASP A 39 -20.98 10.45 0.19
C ASP A 39 -21.18 9.24 1.15
N GLU A 40 -21.42 9.52 2.42
CA GLU A 40 -21.62 8.50 3.46
C GLU A 40 -22.88 7.62 3.26
N TYR A 41 -23.75 7.99 2.32
CA TYR A 41 -24.93 7.22 1.93
C TYR A 41 -24.72 6.43 0.64
N GLY A 42 -23.53 6.52 0.03
CA GLY A 42 -23.21 5.87 -1.24
C GLY A 42 -23.77 6.59 -2.47
N ASN A 43 -24.19 7.84 -2.35
CA ASN A 43 -24.61 8.63 -3.49
C ASN A 43 -23.39 9.26 -4.17
N LEU A 44 -23.40 9.32 -5.50
CA LEU A 44 -22.41 10.07 -6.28
C LEU A 44 -22.60 11.56 -6.01
N ASN A 45 -21.90 12.08 -5.03
CA ASN A 45 -22.04 13.44 -4.52
C ASN A 45 -20.69 13.97 -4.06
N ASN A 46 -20.21 15.06 -4.65
CA ASN A 46 -18.96 15.69 -4.22
C ASN A 46 -19.16 16.40 -2.88
N TRP A 47 -18.59 15.84 -1.82
CA TRP A 47 -18.62 16.37 -0.46
C TRP A 47 -17.30 17.06 -0.05
N TRP A 48 -16.30 17.03 -0.94
CA TRP A 48 -14.99 17.65 -0.71
C TRP A 48 -15.06 19.16 -0.94
N THR A 49 -14.27 19.92 -0.18
CA THR A 49 -13.98 21.29 -0.57
C THR A 49 -13.07 21.30 -1.83
N GLU A 50 -13.06 22.39 -2.57
CA GLU A 50 -12.16 22.52 -3.73
C GLU A 50 -10.68 22.42 -3.30
N GLU A 51 -10.32 22.92 -2.12
CA GLU A 51 -8.96 22.86 -1.58
C GLU A 51 -8.56 21.42 -1.23
N ASP A 52 -9.42 20.69 -0.50
CA ASP A 52 -9.17 19.28 -0.15
C ASP A 52 -9.05 18.41 -1.40
N GLN A 53 -9.95 18.58 -2.37
CA GLN A 53 -9.91 17.83 -3.61
C GLN A 53 -8.61 18.08 -4.39
N LYS A 54 -8.18 19.36 -4.47
CA LYS A 54 -6.93 19.73 -5.12
C LYS A 54 -5.70 19.15 -4.40
N HIS A 55 -5.72 19.19 -3.08
CA HIS A 55 -4.65 18.62 -2.27
C HIS A 55 -4.57 17.10 -2.46
N PHE A 56 -5.70 16.40 -2.33
CA PHE A 56 -5.77 14.97 -2.55
C PHE A 56 -5.29 14.57 -3.97
N GLN A 57 -5.71 15.32 -5.01
CA GLN A 57 -5.26 15.04 -6.38
C GLN A 57 -3.74 15.15 -6.51
N ALA A 58 -3.12 16.15 -5.86
CA ALA A 58 -1.67 16.30 -5.89
C ALA A 58 -0.95 15.11 -5.23
N LEU A 59 -1.50 14.56 -4.15
CA LEU A 59 -0.98 13.35 -3.49
C LEU A 59 -1.21 12.09 -4.35
N ALA A 60 -2.37 11.97 -4.97
CA ALA A 60 -2.67 10.89 -5.92
C ALA A 60 -1.72 10.91 -7.12
N ASP A 61 -1.39 12.09 -7.65
CA ASP A 61 -0.42 12.23 -8.75
C ASP A 61 1.00 11.81 -8.32
N GLN A 62 1.39 12.05 -7.07
CA GLN A 62 2.65 11.55 -6.53
C GLN A 62 2.64 10.01 -6.42
N MET A 63 1.53 9.42 -5.94
CA MET A 63 1.37 7.97 -5.88
C MET A 63 1.41 7.35 -7.29
N ILE A 64 0.78 7.98 -8.28
CA ILE A 64 0.89 7.56 -9.68
C ILE A 64 2.36 7.54 -10.10
N ALA A 65 3.09 8.64 -9.88
CA ALA A 65 4.48 8.79 -10.29
C ALA A 65 5.42 7.79 -9.60
N GLU A 66 5.12 7.37 -8.37
CA GLU A 66 5.91 6.39 -7.62
C GLU A 66 5.85 5.00 -8.25
N PHE A 67 4.71 4.62 -8.84
CA PHE A 67 4.50 3.30 -9.45
C PHE A 67 4.66 3.28 -10.96
N ASP A 68 4.43 4.40 -11.64
CA ASP A 68 4.41 4.45 -13.10
C ASP A 68 5.77 4.11 -13.71
N GLY A 69 5.75 3.25 -14.71
CA GLY A 69 6.96 2.84 -15.42
C GLY A 69 7.85 1.84 -14.67
N LEU A 70 7.53 1.44 -13.43
CA LEU A 70 8.28 0.39 -12.73
C LEU A 70 8.25 -0.90 -13.53
N GLU A 71 9.43 -1.52 -13.67
CA GLU A 71 9.60 -2.72 -14.53
C GLU A 71 9.39 -4.01 -13.75
N ILE A 72 8.58 -4.91 -14.29
CA ILE A 72 8.39 -6.27 -13.81
C ILE A 72 8.06 -7.21 -14.96
N ALA A 73 8.64 -8.40 -14.96
CA ALA A 73 8.42 -9.44 -15.98
C ALA A 73 8.66 -8.97 -17.44
N GLY A 74 9.43 -7.90 -17.65
CA GLY A 74 9.70 -7.30 -18.96
C GLY A 74 8.59 -6.37 -19.48
N GLY A 75 7.66 -5.99 -18.63
CA GLY A 75 6.66 -4.94 -18.88
C GLY A 75 6.78 -3.80 -17.87
N LYS A 76 5.95 -2.77 -18.02
CA LYS A 76 5.91 -1.60 -17.15
C LYS A 76 4.55 -1.45 -16.50
N VAL A 77 4.55 -1.02 -15.24
CA VAL A 77 3.32 -0.68 -14.51
C VAL A 77 2.72 0.60 -15.09
N ASN A 78 1.40 0.62 -15.20
CA ASN A 78 0.62 1.82 -15.45
C ASN A 78 0.16 2.41 -14.10
N GLY A 79 0.84 3.43 -13.62
CA GLY A 79 0.55 4.05 -12.32
C GLY A 79 -0.88 4.60 -12.22
N LYS A 80 -1.47 5.08 -13.32
CA LYS A 80 -2.86 5.56 -13.34
C LYS A 80 -3.86 4.42 -13.19
N LEU A 81 -3.60 3.26 -13.79
CA LEU A 81 -4.45 2.07 -13.66
C LEU A 81 -4.48 1.56 -12.21
N THR A 82 -3.34 1.66 -11.50
CA THR A 82 -3.18 1.06 -10.18
C THR A 82 -3.34 2.04 -9.01
N VAL A 83 -3.63 3.32 -9.26
CA VAL A 83 -3.60 4.36 -8.23
C VAL A 83 -4.60 4.14 -7.09
N SER A 84 -5.81 3.72 -7.38
CA SER A 84 -6.86 3.45 -6.37
C SER A 84 -6.38 2.41 -5.35
N GLU A 85 -5.88 1.29 -5.85
CA GLU A 85 -5.36 0.20 -5.03
C GLU A 85 -4.08 0.59 -4.27
N ASN A 86 -3.22 1.39 -4.90
CA ASN A 86 -2.01 1.88 -4.23
C ASN A 86 -2.33 2.87 -3.10
N ILE A 87 -3.35 3.70 -3.26
CA ILE A 87 -3.85 4.61 -2.21
C ILE A 87 -4.45 3.78 -1.06
N ALA A 88 -5.26 2.76 -1.38
CA ALA A 88 -5.85 1.86 -0.39
C ALA A 88 -4.77 1.07 0.37
N ASP A 89 -3.73 0.59 -0.30
CA ASP A 89 -2.58 -0.05 0.34
C ASP A 89 -1.82 0.90 1.28
N ALA A 90 -1.58 2.15 0.85
CA ALA A 90 -0.90 3.14 1.67
C ALA A 90 -1.70 3.44 2.95
N GLY A 91 -3.00 3.70 2.83
CA GLY A 91 -3.90 3.92 3.96
C GLY A 91 -4.00 2.70 4.86
N GLY A 92 -4.18 1.51 4.26
CA GLY A 92 -4.29 0.25 4.98
C GLY A 92 -3.05 -0.08 5.80
N LEU A 93 -1.88 0.05 5.19
CA LEU A 93 -0.60 -0.23 5.86
C LEU A 93 -0.31 0.79 6.96
N SER A 94 -0.55 2.08 6.73
CA SER A 94 -0.35 3.15 7.71
C SER A 94 -1.29 2.98 8.91
N CYS A 95 -2.59 2.77 8.69
CA CYS A 95 -3.56 2.57 9.77
C CYS A 95 -3.26 1.31 10.60
N ALA A 96 -2.90 0.21 9.94
CA ALA A 96 -2.53 -1.03 10.63
C ALA A 96 -1.26 -0.87 11.48
N LEU A 97 -0.28 -0.12 10.97
CA LEU A 97 0.95 0.19 11.70
C LEU A 97 0.65 1.01 12.96
N GLU A 98 -0.13 2.08 12.85
CA GLU A 98 -0.52 2.89 13.99
C GLU A 98 -1.36 2.10 15.02
N ALA A 99 -2.19 1.16 14.56
CA ALA A 99 -2.92 0.27 15.45
C ALA A 99 -1.98 -0.72 16.16
N ALA A 100 -1.02 -1.29 15.45
CA ALA A 100 -0.02 -2.20 16.03
C ALA A 100 0.85 -1.51 17.08
N LYS A 101 1.24 -0.25 16.86
CA LYS A 101 2.05 0.55 17.79
C LYS A 101 1.35 0.85 19.14
N LYS A 102 0.03 0.61 19.24
CA LYS A 102 -0.69 0.69 20.52
C LYS A 102 -0.44 -0.52 21.44
N ASP A 103 0.13 -1.60 20.90
CA ASP A 103 0.56 -2.75 21.71
C ASP A 103 1.90 -2.43 22.38
N ASN A 104 1.98 -2.60 23.72
CA ASN A 104 3.20 -2.37 24.48
C ASN A 104 4.36 -3.29 24.07
N ASN A 105 4.06 -4.40 23.40
CA ASN A 105 5.04 -5.40 22.95
C ASN A 105 5.08 -5.46 21.41
N VAL A 106 4.92 -4.31 20.73
CA VAL A 106 4.93 -4.26 19.27
C VAL A 106 6.26 -4.78 18.71
N ASP A 107 6.15 -5.69 17.73
CA ASP A 107 7.24 -6.19 16.90
C ASP A 107 7.07 -5.64 15.48
N LEU A 108 7.72 -4.50 15.19
CA LEU A 108 7.64 -3.87 13.87
C LEU A 108 8.36 -4.68 12.78
N GLU A 109 9.40 -5.44 13.13
CA GLU A 109 10.06 -6.33 12.17
C GLU A 109 9.08 -7.42 11.72
N GLY A 110 8.42 -8.10 12.67
CA GLY A 110 7.38 -9.10 12.38
C GLY A 110 6.21 -8.51 11.57
N PHE A 111 5.79 -7.28 11.88
CA PHE A 111 4.76 -6.56 11.13
C PHE A 111 5.13 -6.41 9.64
N PHE A 112 6.29 -5.83 9.34
CA PHE A 112 6.71 -5.59 7.95
C PHE A 112 7.05 -6.88 7.20
N ILE A 113 7.65 -7.87 7.89
CA ILE A 113 7.92 -9.19 7.29
C ILE A 113 6.61 -9.88 6.91
N ASN A 114 5.58 -9.79 7.75
CA ASN A 114 4.29 -10.43 7.43
C ASN A 114 3.57 -9.69 6.29
N TRP A 115 3.61 -8.36 6.24
CA TRP A 115 3.16 -7.60 5.06
C TRP A 115 3.80 -8.12 3.78
N ALA A 116 5.12 -8.25 3.74
CA ALA A 116 5.80 -8.80 2.57
C ALA A 116 5.43 -10.27 2.30
N THR A 117 5.14 -11.04 3.36
CA THR A 117 4.81 -12.47 3.27
C THR A 117 3.46 -12.72 2.62
N ILE A 118 2.42 -11.91 2.93
CA ILE A 118 1.08 -12.08 2.34
C ILE A 118 1.07 -11.81 0.82
N TRP A 119 2.02 -11.02 0.31
CA TRP A 119 2.14 -10.71 -1.11
C TRP A 119 3.05 -11.67 -1.89
N ARG A 120 3.63 -12.69 -1.26
CA ARG A 120 4.45 -13.68 -1.96
C ARG A 120 3.62 -14.44 -2.99
N MET A 121 3.99 -14.30 -4.26
CA MET A 121 3.36 -14.98 -5.37
C MET A 121 4.40 -15.58 -6.29
N LYS A 122 4.14 -16.78 -6.79
CA LYS A 122 4.87 -17.39 -7.89
C LYS A 122 3.95 -17.51 -9.09
N ALA A 123 4.26 -16.81 -10.16
CA ALA A 123 3.48 -16.80 -11.40
C ALA A 123 4.37 -16.98 -12.62
N ARG A 124 3.80 -17.43 -13.74
CA ARG A 124 4.47 -17.42 -15.04
C ARG A 124 4.63 -15.99 -15.53
N LYS A 125 5.69 -15.73 -16.29
CA LYS A 125 5.99 -14.40 -16.84
C LYS A 125 4.84 -13.86 -17.67
N GLU A 126 4.25 -14.68 -18.53
CA GLU A 126 3.15 -14.31 -19.42
C GLU A 126 1.90 -13.91 -18.62
N TYR A 127 1.61 -14.61 -17.53
CA TYR A 127 0.49 -14.25 -16.64
C TYR A 127 0.74 -12.91 -15.93
N THR A 128 1.97 -12.69 -15.45
CA THR A 128 2.31 -11.39 -14.85
C THR A 128 2.20 -10.25 -15.88
N GLN A 129 2.63 -10.49 -17.13
CA GLN A 129 2.47 -9.50 -18.21
C GLN A 129 1.01 -9.22 -18.55
N LEU A 130 0.16 -10.25 -18.56
CA LEU A 130 -1.29 -10.05 -18.73
C LEU A 130 -1.87 -9.16 -17.63
N LEU A 131 -1.54 -9.44 -16.36
CA LEU A 131 -2.00 -8.64 -15.23
C LEU A 131 -1.59 -7.18 -15.32
N LEU A 132 -0.39 -6.86 -15.83
CA LEU A 132 0.04 -5.47 -16.03
C LEU A 132 -0.89 -4.64 -16.93
N SER A 133 -1.67 -5.29 -17.78
CA SER A 133 -2.57 -4.62 -18.73
C SER A 133 -4.02 -4.57 -18.28
N ILE A 134 -4.45 -5.43 -17.34
CA ILE A 134 -5.85 -5.58 -16.97
C ILE A 134 -6.14 -5.48 -15.47
N ASP A 135 -5.14 -5.71 -14.60
CA ASP A 135 -5.32 -5.69 -13.15
C ASP A 135 -5.14 -4.25 -12.62
N VAL A 136 -6.08 -3.82 -11.81
CA VAL A 136 -6.04 -2.53 -11.11
C VAL A 136 -5.07 -2.52 -9.93
N HIS A 137 -4.60 -3.70 -9.51
CA HIS A 137 -3.59 -3.83 -8.45
C HIS A 137 -2.18 -3.75 -9.04
N ALA A 138 -1.29 -3.09 -8.33
CA ALA A 138 0.14 -3.20 -8.63
C ALA A 138 0.62 -4.65 -8.41
N PRO A 139 1.62 -5.13 -9.19
CA PRO A 139 2.20 -6.45 -8.98
C PRO A 139 2.62 -6.68 -7.53
N ASN A 140 2.34 -7.85 -6.98
CA ASN A 140 2.55 -8.18 -5.56
C ASN A 140 3.94 -7.81 -5.02
N LYS A 141 5.00 -8.00 -5.82
CA LYS A 141 6.35 -7.60 -5.44
C LYS A 141 6.45 -6.09 -5.20
N LEU A 142 5.73 -5.29 -5.96
CA LEU A 142 5.75 -3.83 -5.84
C LEU A 142 4.85 -3.38 -4.68
N ARG A 143 3.68 -3.99 -4.47
CA ARG A 143 2.87 -3.77 -3.26
C ARG A 143 3.70 -3.96 -2.00
N ALA A 144 4.46 -5.06 -1.92
CA ALA A 144 5.33 -5.35 -0.78
C ALA A 144 6.47 -4.33 -0.60
N ASN A 145 7.15 -3.96 -1.69
CA ASN A 145 8.44 -3.26 -1.60
C ASN A 145 8.35 -1.74 -1.81
N VAL A 146 7.33 -1.24 -2.49
CA VAL A 146 7.19 0.21 -2.75
C VAL A 146 6.48 0.87 -1.58
N GLN A 147 5.33 0.35 -1.13
CA GLN A 147 4.53 0.96 -0.07
C GLN A 147 5.32 1.20 1.23
N VAL A 148 6.12 0.25 1.66
CA VAL A 148 6.90 0.37 2.91
C VAL A 148 7.92 1.52 2.89
N LYS A 149 8.37 1.95 1.70
CA LYS A 149 9.32 3.06 1.55
C LYS A 149 8.73 4.41 1.95
N ASN A 150 7.42 4.51 2.03
CA ASN A 150 6.74 5.73 2.46
C ASN A 150 6.66 5.88 3.99
N LEU A 151 6.95 4.80 4.74
CA LEU A 151 6.79 4.76 6.20
C LEU A 151 8.12 4.98 6.92
N ALA A 152 8.17 5.98 7.80
CA ALA A 152 9.38 6.30 8.58
C ALA A 152 9.81 5.14 9.50
N ASP A 153 8.84 4.44 10.08
CA ASP A 153 9.08 3.27 10.96
C ASP A 153 9.83 2.14 10.24
N PHE A 154 9.61 1.96 8.91
CA PHE A 154 10.33 0.97 8.12
C PHE A 154 11.84 1.21 8.12
N TYR A 155 12.26 2.47 7.99
CA TYR A 155 13.68 2.85 7.99
C TYR A 155 14.32 2.61 9.34
N GLN A 156 13.60 2.92 10.42
CA GLN A 156 14.08 2.71 11.78
C GLN A 156 14.16 1.22 12.13
N THR A 157 13.17 0.43 11.72
CA THR A 157 13.09 -1.01 12.01
C THR A 157 14.23 -1.79 11.37
N PHE A 158 14.60 -1.45 10.13
CA PHE A 158 15.60 -2.18 9.35
C PHE A 158 16.93 -1.43 9.18
N ASP A 159 17.14 -0.31 9.89
CA ASP A 159 18.32 0.53 9.80
C ASP A 159 18.69 0.90 8.34
N ILE A 160 17.68 1.27 7.54
CA ILE A 160 17.85 1.59 6.11
C ILE A 160 18.62 2.89 5.93
N GLN A 161 19.73 2.80 5.21
CA GLN A 161 20.63 3.91 4.96
C GLN A 161 20.46 4.50 3.54
N PRO A 162 20.90 5.75 3.26
CA PRO A 162 20.71 6.41 1.97
C PRO A 162 21.23 5.65 0.72
N ASN A 163 22.17 4.71 0.91
CA ASN A 163 22.74 3.91 -0.19
C ASN A 163 22.03 2.56 -0.41
N ASP A 164 21.04 2.24 0.44
CA ASP A 164 20.31 0.98 0.32
C ASP A 164 19.28 1.01 -0.81
N ALA A 165 19.07 -0.13 -1.47
CA ALA A 165 18.11 -0.25 -2.56
C ALA A 165 16.65 0.04 -2.15
N MET A 166 16.34 -0.09 -0.86
CA MET A 166 15.03 0.21 -0.30
C MET A 166 14.90 1.66 0.20
N TYR A 167 15.95 2.48 0.08
CA TYR A 167 15.89 3.87 0.50
C TYR A 167 15.09 4.73 -0.48
N LEU A 168 14.21 5.55 0.08
CA LEU A 168 13.52 6.65 -0.61
C LEU A 168 13.71 7.91 0.25
N ALA A 169 14.21 8.98 -0.36
CA ALA A 169 14.47 10.23 0.35
C ALA A 169 13.16 10.80 0.95
N PRO A 170 13.19 11.36 2.17
CA PRO A 170 11.97 11.77 2.89
C PRO A 170 11.03 12.67 2.07
N GLU A 171 11.59 13.60 1.29
CA GLU A 171 10.84 14.53 0.45
C GLU A 171 10.15 13.88 -0.76
N LYS A 172 10.46 12.61 -1.04
CA LYS A 172 9.84 11.82 -2.11
C LYS A 172 8.81 10.82 -1.60
N ARG A 173 8.68 10.69 -0.27
CA ARG A 173 7.72 9.76 0.33
C ARG A 173 6.32 10.32 0.22
N VAL A 174 5.39 9.47 -0.15
CA VAL A 174 3.98 9.84 -0.30
C VAL A 174 3.22 9.45 0.96
N SER A 175 2.54 10.41 1.59
CA SER A 175 1.59 10.17 2.68
C SER A 175 0.26 10.75 2.27
N ILE A 176 -0.71 9.88 2.03
CA ILE A 176 -2.06 10.29 1.62
C ILE A 176 -2.90 10.67 2.84
N TRP A 177 -2.74 9.91 3.93
CA TRP A 177 -3.46 10.03 5.20
C TRP A 177 -2.52 10.22 6.38
#